data_aa9a4439775b00f1244d13729cf31a19
#
_entry.id   aa9a4439775b00f1244d13729cf31a19
#
_cell.length_a   1.000
_cell.length_b   1.000
_cell.length_c   1.000
_cell.angle_alpha   90.00
_cell.angle_beta   90.00
_cell.angle_gamma   90.00
#
_symmetry.space_group_name_H-M   'P 1'
#
loop_
_entity.id
_entity.type
_entity.pdbx_description
1 polymer ?
#
loop_
_entity_poly.entity_id
_entity_poly.type
_entity_poly.pdbx_seq_one_letter_code
_entity_poly.pdbx_strand_id
1 'polypeptide(L)'
;MDLSRANKETVDPAYLWIGPNENTLTGNSQINITDSGKLVVKDFTELSSGLYTCTLSYKTIKAETQEETTVKKRYDFMLFAYREPDYSYHMAVRFTTKSCVGRYNDLLFRVLKKILDNLISDLLCHVIEPSYKCHSVKIPNRDIVYELFIAFQVNPFAPGWKSVCNSTADCEDTTNYNILKARDRIEEFFRSQAYILYHRFNKTIPAMHFVDHSFQVVRVDNCRPGFGKNEGLHSNCASCCVVCSPGTFSADIDVTCQVCVSVHTYGARSCP
;
A
#
# COMPACT_ATOMS: atom_id res chain seq x y z
N MET A 1 -29.49 -18.20 -8.23
CA MET A 1 -29.96 -19.45 -7.57
C MET A 1 -31.32 -19.77 -8.16
N ASP A 2 -31.43 -20.91 -8.78
CA ASP A 2 -32.64 -21.33 -9.45
C ASP A 2 -33.49 -22.12 -8.44
N LEU A 3 -34.57 -21.51 -7.95
CA LEU A 3 -35.52 -22.12 -7.02
C LEU A 3 -36.56 -23.00 -7.73
N SER A 4 -36.44 -23.21 -9.05
CA SER A 4 -37.44 -23.80 -9.91
C SER A 4 -37.43 -25.36 -9.99
N ARG A 5 -36.63 -26.05 -9.17
CA ARG A 5 -36.44 -27.53 -9.30
C ARG A 5 -37.12 -28.39 -8.24
N ALA A 6 -38.09 -27.91 -7.53
CA ALA A 6 -38.93 -28.80 -6.69
C ALA A 6 -40.41 -28.45 -6.88
N ASN A 7 -41.27 -29.44 -6.98
CA ASN A 7 -42.74 -29.32 -6.94
C ASN A 7 -43.26 -28.72 -5.59
N LYS A 8 -42.57 -27.73 -5.07
CA LYS A 8 -42.92 -26.96 -3.84
C LYS A 8 -42.97 -25.50 -4.22
N GLU A 9 -44.14 -24.91 -4.06
CA GLU A 9 -44.31 -23.47 -4.22
C GLU A 9 -43.62 -22.76 -3.08
N THR A 10 -42.67 -21.83 -3.38
CA THR A 10 -41.99 -21.00 -2.41
C THR A 10 -42.72 -19.67 -2.30
N VAL A 11 -43.15 -19.33 -1.10
CA VAL A 11 -43.94 -18.12 -0.81
C VAL A 11 -43.20 -17.25 0.19
N ASP A 12 -43.31 -15.93 0.02
CA ASP A 12 -42.84 -14.90 0.94
C ASP A 12 -41.34 -15.01 1.29
N PRO A 13 -40.41 -14.88 0.33
CA PRO A 13 -38.98 -14.84 0.66
C PRO A 13 -38.64 -13.57 1.43
N ALA A 14 -38.04 -13.72 2.61
CA ALA A 14 -37.54 -12.66 3.44
C ALA A 14 -36.02 -12.79 3.60
N TYR A 15 -35.32 -11.68 3.50
CA TYR A 15 -33.86 -11.61 3.56
C TYR A 15 -33.42 -10.76 4.75
N LEU A 16 -32.55 -11.33 5.58
CA LEU A 16 -31.91 -10.61 6.69
C LEU A 16 -30.41 -10.59 6.47
N TRP A 17 -29.85 -9.40 6.35
CA TRP A 17 -28.41 -9.20 6.23
C TRP A 17 -27.81 -8.71 7.56
N ILE A 18 -26.70 -9.33 7.97
CA ILE A 18 -25.90 -8.94 9.12
C ILE A 18 -24.51 -8.57 8.61
N GLY A 19 -24.00 -7.41 8.98
CA GLY A 19 -22.70 -6.90 8.59
C GLY A 19 -21.56 -7.35 9.50
N PRO A 20 -20.32 -6.93 9.21
CA PRO A 20 -19.11 -7.37 9.91
C PRO A 20 -19.06 -6.98 11.39
N ASN A 21 -19.86 -6.00 11.82
CA ASN A 21 -19.98 -5.59 13.23
C ASN A 21 -21.16 -6.26 13.95
N GLU A 22 -21.65 -7.38 13.42
CA GLU A 22 -22.83 -8.12 13.95
C GLU A 22 -24.13 -7.32 13.98
N ASN A 23 -24.17 -6.16 13.35
CA ASN A 23 -25.35 -5.32 13.24
C ASN A 23 -26.21 -5.74 12.04
N THR A 24 -27.54 -5.74 12.25
CA THR A 24 -28.49 -5.91 11.15
C THR A 24 -28.36 -4.72 10.20
N LEU A 25 -28.15 -5.05 8.92
CA LEU A 25 -28.07 -4.05 7.86
C LEU A 25 -29.48 -3.65 7.44
N THR A 26 -29.77 -2.37 7.56
CA THR A 26 -30.99 -1.73 7.06
C THR A 26 -30.63 -0.75 5.96
N GLY A 27 -31.53 -0.53 5.00
CA GLY A 27 -31.29 0.42 3.91
C GLY A 27 -30.99 1.83 4.41
N ASN A 28 -29.89 2.40 3.91
CA ASN A 28 -29.49 3.79 4.17
C ASN A 28 -28.77 4.37 2.93
N SER A 29 -28.11 5.51 3.04
CA SER A 29 -27.39 6.14 1.93
C SER A 29 -26.25 5.30 1.34
N GLN A 30 -25.63 4.43 2.15
CA GLN A 30 -24.50 3.57 1.76
C GLN A 30 -24.91 2.11 1.50
N ILE A 31 -25.98 1.65 2.12
CA ILE A 31 -26.44 0.25 2.05
C ILE A 31 -27.83 0.20 1.46
N ASN A 32 -28.00 -0.57 0.40
CA ASN A 32 -29.29 -0.86 -0.19
C ASN A 32 -29.52 -2.37 -0.25
N ILE A 33 -30.72 -2.82 0.12
CA ILE A 33 -31.17 -4.20 -0.02
C ILE A 33 -32.33 -4.18 -1.00
N THR A 34 -32.16 -4.87 -2.13
CA THR A 34 -33.19 -4.94 -3.17
C THR A 34 -34.32 -5.90 -2.75
N ASP A 35 -35.48 -5.80 -3.40
CA ASP A 35 -36.62 -6.71 -3.19
C ASP A 35 -36.25 -8.19 -3.47
N SER A 36 -35.25 -8.40 -4.34
CA SER A 36 -34.69 -9.74 -4.61
C SER A 36 -33.64 -10.21 -3.59
N GLY A 37 -33.44 -9.47 -2.51
CA GLY A 37 -32.51 -9.79 -1.41
C GLY A 37 -31.03 -9.52 -1.73
N LYS A 38 -30.70 -8.77 -2.80
CA LYS A 38 -29.31 -8.39 -3.09
C LYS A 38 -28.87 -7.28 -2.17
N LEU A 39 -27.73 -7.45 -1.52
CA LEU A 39 -27.05 -6.41 -0.77
C LEU A 39 -26.17 -5.59 -1.72
N VAL A 40 -26.35 -4.27 -1.71
CA VAL A 40 -25.51 -3.31 -2.41
C VAL A 40 -24.86 -2.40 -1.38
N VAL A 41 -23.54 -2.41 -1.30
CA VAL A 41 -22.75 -1.53 -0.45
C VAL A 41 -22.05 -0.52 -1.34
N LYS A 42 -22.32 0.76 -1.15
CA LYS A 42 -21.66 1.86 -1.85
C LYS A 42 -20.42 2.27 -1.06
N ASP A 43 -19.43 2.81 -1.77
CA ASP A 43 -18.20 3.34 -1.18
C ASP A 43 -17.55 2.34 -0.19
N PHE A 44 -17.31 1.11 -0.68
CA PHE A 44 -16.71 0.04 0.13
C PHE A 44 -15.28 0.44 0.54
N THR A 45 -15.06 0.54 1.84
CA THR A 45 -13.77 0.92 2.44
C THR A 45 -13.12 -0.23 3.20
N GLU A 46 -11.91 -0.01 3.73
CA GLU A 46 -11.20 -0.97 4.58
C GLU A 46 -12.08 -1.42 5.76
N LEU A 47 -12.76 -0.47 6.39
CA LEU A 47 -13.61 -0.73 7.56
C LEU A 47 -14.90 -1.49 7.23
N SER A 48 -15.25 -1.57 5.94
CA SER A 48 -16.38 -2.38 5.46
C SER A 48 -16.01 -3.86 5.27
N SER A 49 -14.73 -4.21 5.42
CA SER A 49 -14.26 -5.59 5.30
C SER A 49 -14.76 -6.46 6.46
N GLY A 50 -14.96 -7.75 6.21
CA GLY A 50 -15.34 -8.72 7.22
C GLY A 50 -16.43 -9.67 6.77
N LEU A 51 -17.05 -10.32 7.75
CA LEU A 51 -18.06 -11.34 7.54
C LEU A 51 -19.44 -10.70 7.34
N TYR A 52 -20.06 -11.01 6.18
CA TYR A 52 -21.44 -10.67 5.88
C TYR A 52 -22.28 -11.94 5.88
N THR A 53 -23.36 -11.95 6.63
CA THR A 53 -24.27 -13.10 6.73
C THR A 53 -25.63 -12.74 6.13
N CYS A 54 -26.09 -13.53 5.17
CA CYS A 54 -27.45 -13.47 4.65
C CYS A 54 -28.28 -14.64 5.20
N THR A 55 -29.36 -14.36 5.87
CA THR A 55 -30.35 -15.36 6.24
C THR A 55 -31.55 -15.21 5.34
N LEU A 56 -31.79 -16.22 4.49
CA LEU A 56 -32.99 -16.34 3.66
C LEU A 56 -34.01 -17.18 4.40
N SER A 57 -35.18 -16.64 4.63
CA SER A 57 -36.34 -17.39 5.15
C SER A 57 -37.47 -17.38 4.12
N TYR A 58 -38.10 -18.51 3.91
CA TYR A 58 -39.24 -18.66 3.02
C TYR A 58 -40.16 -19.78 3.49
N LYS A 59 -41.42 -19.71 3.10
CA LYS A 59 -42.39 -20.78 3.36
C LYS A 59 -42.43 -21.74 2.17
N THR A 60 -42.53 -23.01 2.46
CA THR A 60 -42.84 -24.07 1.46
C THR A 60 -44.19 -24.67 1.78
N ILE A 61 -45.03 -24.77 0.77
CA ILE A 61 -46.36 -25.39 0.87
C ILE A 61 -46.29 -26.75 0.18
N LYS A 62 -46.63 -27.81 0.89
CA LYS A 62 -46.77 -29.13 0.26
C LYS A 62 -48.10 -29.19 -0.51
N ALA A 63 -48.04 -29.51 -1.78
CA ALA A 63 -49.21 -29.52 -2.66
C ALA A 63 -50.32 -30.51 -2.20
N GLU A 64 -49.92 -31.61 -1.56
CA GLU A 64 -50.85 -32.68 -1.15
C GLU A 64 -51.57 -32.40 0.17
N THR A 65 -50.89 -31.76 1.13
CA THR A 65 -51.39 -31.56 2.51
C THR A 65 -51.70 -30.10 2.85
N GLN A 66 -51.32 -29.16 1.97
CA GLN A 66 -51.39 -27.71 2.22
C GLN A 66 -50.63 -27.28 3.51
N GLU A 67 -49.73 -28.12 3.98
CA GLU A 67 -48.95 -27.87 5.19
C GLU A 67 -47.84 -26.84 4.90
N GLU A 68 -47.83 -25.72 5.61
CA GLU A 68 -46.80 -24.68 5.53
C GLU A 68 -45.61 -25.03 6.43
N THR A 69 -44.43 -25.01 5.85
CA THR A 69 -43.18 -25.19 6.61
C THR A 69 -42.27 -24.03 6.34
N THR A 70 -41.76 -23.36 7.39
CA THR A 70 -40.77 -22.29 7.25
C THR A 70 -39.37 -22.88 7.15
N VAL A 71 -38.66 -22.53 6.09
CA VAL A 71 -37.27 -22.92 5.84
C VAL A 71 -36.39 -21.70 6.03
N LYS A 72 -35.31 -21.87 6.78
CA LYS A 72 -34.25 -20.83 6.94
C LYS A 72 -32.94 -21.37 6.39
N LYS A 73 -32.26 -20.56 5.57
CA LYS A 73 -30.93 -20.86 5.05
C LYS A 73 -29.99 -19.70 5.34
N ARG A 74 -28.81 -20.01 5.86
CA ARG A 74 -27.77 -19.04 6.16
C ARG A 74 -26.64 -19.16 5.15
N TYR A 75 -26.14 -18.01 4.69
CA TYR A 75 -25.00 -17.87 3.79
C TYR A 75 -24.03 -16.87 4.35
N ASP A 76 -22.78 -17.27 4.51
CA ASP A 76 -21.73 -16.44 5.04
C ASP A 76 -20.76 -16.05 3.91
N PHE A 77 -20.41 -14.76 3.84
CA PHE A 77 -19.52 -14.18 2.83
C PHE A 77 -18.42 -13.39 3.55
N MET A 78 -17.18 -13.77 3.33
CA MET A 78 -16.05 -12.97 3.78
C MET A 78 -15.66 -12.02 2.65
N LEU A 79 -15.77 -10.71 2.90
CA LEU A 79 -15.44 -9.65 1.97
C LEU A 79 -14.23 -8.88 2.47
N PHE A 80 -13.27 -8.65 1.58
CA PHE A 80 -12.05 -7.89 1.87
C PHE A 80 -11.92 -6.71 0.91
N ALA A 81 -11.57 -5.54 1.44
CA ALA A 81 -11.12 -4.44 0.60
C ALA A 81 -9.76 -4.80 0.00
N TYR A 82 -9.60 -4.54 -1.29
CA TYR A 82 -8.35 -4.71 -2.00
C TYR A 82 -8.14 -3.53 -2.95
N ARG A 83 -6.90 -3.35 -3.38
CA ARG A 83 -6.53 -2.31 -4.32
C ARG A 83 -5.31 -2.70 -5.12
N GLU A 84 -5.10 -2.04 -6.24
CA GLU A 84 -3.85 -2.15 -6.98
C GLU A 84 -2.68 -1.61 -6.15
N PRO A 85 -1.44 -2.11 -6.37
CA PRO A 85 -0.27 -1.60 -5.68
C PRO A 85 -0.01 -0.13 -5.98
N ASP A 86 0.46 0.59 -4.97
CA ASP A 86 0.99 1.94 -5.14
C ASP A 86 2.45 1.88 -5.63
N TYR A 87 2.95 2.95 -6.23
CA TYR A 87 4.33 3.01 -6.74
C TYR A 87 5.29 3.48 -5.64
N SER A 88 6.47 2.88 -5.65
CA SER A 88 7.66 3.35 -4.94
C SER A 88 8.88 3.17 -5.85
N TYR A 89 10.01 3.77 -5.51
CA TYR A 89 11.23 3.67 -6.30
C TYR A 89 12.42 3.29 -5.44
N HIS A 90 13.13 2.23 -5.84
CA HIS A 90 14.48 1.96 -5.38
C HIS A 90 15.45 2.74 -6.25
N MET A 91 16.32 3.49 -5.61
CA MET A 91 17.31 4.34 -6.26
C MET A 91 18.71 4.03 -5.75
N ALA A 92 19.68 4.11 -6.62
CA ALA A 92 21.09 3.92 -6.27
C ALA A 92 21.97 4.91 -7.01
N VAL A 93 23.09 5.31 -6.39
CA VAL A 93 24.04 6.26 -6.93
C VAL A 93 25.44 5.94 -6.43
N ARG A 94 26.46 6.24 -7.24
CA ARG A 94 27.88 6.04 -6.87
C ARG A 94 28.62 7.36 -6.79
N PHE A 95 29.53 7.41 -5.80
CA PHE A 95 30.50 8.50 -5.64
C PHE A 95 31.91 7.90 -5.54
N THR A 96 32.91 8.58 -6.06
CA THR A 96 34.29 8.28 -5.72
C THR A 96 34.71 9.01 -4.45
N THR A 97 35.50 8.34 -3.61
CA THR A 97 35.99 8.90 -2.36
C THR A 97 37.48 8.57 -2.19
N LYS A 98 38.18 9.30 -1.32
CA LYS A 98 39.61 9.05 -1.04
C LYS A 98 39.84 7.84 -0.14
N SER A 99 38.87 7.47 0.66
CA SER A 99 38.98 6.37 1.62
C SER A 99 37.62 5.86 2.04
N CYS A 100 37.55 4.57 2.36
CA CYS A 100 36.38 3.98 3.01
C CYS A 100 36.41 4.18 4.55
N VAL A 101 37.50 4.68 5.10
CA VAL A 101 37.64 4.89 6.54
C VAL A 101 37.50 6.39 6.86
N GLY A 102 36.66 6.69 7.84
CA GLY A 102 36.47 8.06 8.33
C GLY A 102 35.03 8.58 8.19
N ARG A 103 34.78 9.67 8.95
CA ARG A 103 33.43 10.28 9.08
C ARG A 103 32.95 11.09 7.87
N TYR A 104 33.78 11.26 6.85
CA TYR A 104 33.36 12.03 5.65
C TYR A 104 32.27 11.34 4.84
N ASN A 105 32.32 10.02 4.74
CA ASN A 105 31.30 9.25 4.05
C ASN A 105 29.94 9.33 4.79
N ASP A 106 29.96 9.25 6.11
CA ASP A 106 28.76 9.43 6.95
C ASP A 106 28.19 10.84 6.82
N LEU A 107 29.07 11.86 6.75
CA LEU A 107 28.66 13.24 6.58
C LEU A 107 27.99 13.47 5.24
N LEU A 108 28.59 13.00 4.13
CA LEU A 108 28.00 13.07 2.80
C LEU A 108 26.62 12.38 2.80
N PHE A 109 26.57 11.17 3.32
CA PHE A 109 25.35 10.38 3.35
C PHE A 109 24.20 11.10 4.09
N ARG A 110 24.46 11.64 5.28
CA ARG A 110 23.46 12.40 6.04
C ARG A 110 23.02 13.68 5.34
N VAL A 111 23.96 14.41 4.74
CA VAL A 111 23.65 15.66 4.02
C VAL A 111 22.87 15.36 2.76
N LEU A 112 23.25 14.31 2.01
CA LEU A 112 22.51 13.88 0.81
C LEU A 112 21.09 13.48 1.17
N LYS A 113 20.90 12.65 2.21
CA LYS A 113 19.56 12.27 2.68
C LYS A 113 18.71 13.51 2.97
N LYS A 114 19.24 14.47 3.73
CA LYS A 114 18.52 15.71 4.06
C LYS A 114 18.17 16.54 2.83
N ILE A 115 19.04 16.60 1.83
CA ILE A 115 18.77 17.30 0.57
C ILE A 115 17.64 16.61 -0.18
N LEU A 116 17.69 15.28 -0.30
CA LEU A 116 16.68 14.49 -0.98
C LEU A 116 15.31 14.59 -0.30
N ASP A 117 15.27 14.47 1.04
CA ASP A 117 14.02 14.65 1.79
C ASP A 117 13.41 16.04 1.56
N ASN A 118 14.22 17.09 1.60
CA ASN A 118 13.75 18.47 1.37
C ASN A 118 13.24 18.66 -0.08
N LEU A 119 13.86 18.00 -1.05
CA LEU A 119 13.50 18.11 -2.46
C LEU A 119 12.12 17.59 -2.77
N ILE A 120 11.63 16.61 -1.99
CA ILE A 120 10.37 15.90 -2.22
C ILE A 120 9.33 16.07 -1.11
N SER A 121 9.64 16.89 -0.08
CA SER A 121 8.77 17.04 1.10
C SER A 121 7.39 17.63 0.78
N ASP A 122 7.31 18.56 -0.17
CA ASP A 122 6.05 19.16 -0.63
C ASP A 122 5.15 18.17 -1.38
N LEU A 123 5.72 17.07 -1.88
CA LEU A 123 5.00 15.97 -2.54
C LEU A 123 4.52 14.91 -1.54
N LEU A 124 4.74 15.12 -0.24
CA LEU A 124 4.48 14.13 0.81
C LEU A 124 5.14 12.76 0.54
N CYS A 125 6.30 12.81 -0.11
CA CYS A 125 7.20 11.70 -0.31
C CYS A 125 8.37 11.79 0.66
N HIS A 126 8.98 10.66 0.98
CA HIS A 126 10.15 10.61 1.85
C HIS A 126 11.13 9.52 1.45
N VAL A 127 12.38 9.70 1.87
CA VAL A 127 13.46 8.72 1.68
C VAL A 127 13.46 7.75 2.86
N ILE A 128 13.28 6.47 2.58
CA ILE A 128 13.32 5.39 3.57
C ILE A 128 14.47 4.42 3.28
N GLU A 129 14.87 3.67 4.31
CA GLU A 129 15.92 2.65 4.26
C GLU A 129 17.21 3.10 3.55
N PRO A 130 17.70 4.33 3.81
CA PRO A 130 18.91 4.77 3.19
C PRO A 130 20.11 3.99 3.74
N SER A 131 20.95 3.50 2.84
CA SER A 131 22.15 2.74 3.19
C SER A 131 23.30 3.11 2.28
N TYR A 132 24.54 2.87 2.73
CA TYR A 132 25.70 2.96 1.87
C TYR A 132 26.71 1.86 2.14
N LYS A 133 27.46 1.51 1.09
CA LYS A 133 28.61 0.62 1.16
C LYS A 133 29.80 1.28 0.47
N CYS A 134 31.00 1.11 1.03
CA CYS A 134 32.24 1.62 0.45
C CYS A 134 33.17 0.43 0.17
N HIS A 135 33.77 0.41 -1.00
CA HIS A 135 34.74 -0.60 -1.41
C HIS A 135 35.84 -0.01 -2.29
N SER A 136 36.97 -0.71 -2.35
CA SER A 136 38.08 -0.32 -3.22
C SER A 136 37.90 -0.93 -4.60
N VAL A 137 38.15 -0.13 -5.62
CA VAL A 137 38.17 -0.54 -7.03
C VAL A 137 39.57 -0.42 -7.57
N LYS A 138 40.15 -1.53 -8.06
CA LYS A 138 41.45 -1.52 -8.72
C LYS A 138 41.21 -1.20 -10.22
N ILE A 139 41.75 -0.10 -10.69
CA ILE A 139 41.76 0.24 -12.10
C ILE A 139 43.14 -0.11 -12.67
N PRO A 140 43.24 -0.84 -13.79
CA PRO A 140 44.51 -1.15 -14.42
C PRO A 140 45.30 0.15 -14.69
N ASN A 141 46.59 0.20 -14.30
CA ASN A 141 47.50 1.35 -14.47
C ASN A 141 47.11 2.65 -13.73
N ARG A 142 46.29 2.57 -12.68
CA ARG A 142 45.93 3.72 -11.82
C ARG A 142 46.00 3.32 -10.33
N ASP A 143 46.07 4.32 -9.47
CA ASP A 143 45.95 4.15 -8.03
C ASP A 143 44.60 3.53 -7.64
N ILE A 144 44.54 2.92 -6.45
CA ILE A 144 43.31 2.38 -5.88
C ILE A 144 42.29 3.50 -5.72
N VAL A 145 41.15 3.38 -6.35
CA VAL A 145 39.99 4.28 -6.20
C VAL A 145 38.99 3.63 -5.26
N TYR A 146 38.43 4.41 -4.35
CA TYR A 146 37.34 3.95 -3.48
C TYR A 146 36.02 4.44 -4.02
N GLU A 147 35.03 3.57 -4.07
CA GLU A 147 33.65 3.90 -4.46
C GLU A 147 32.70 3.75 -3.28
N LEU A 148 31.86 4.76 -3.13
CA LEU A 148 30.74 4.80 -2.20
C LEU A 148 29.46 4.56 -2.99
N PHE A 149 28.83 3.42 -2.75
CA PHE A 149 27.55 3.06 -3.31
C PHE A 149 26.46 3.41 -2.31
N ILE A 150 25.55 4.31 -2.67
CA ILE A 150 24.42 4.75 -1.86
C ILE A 150 23.14 4.20 -2.49
N ALA A 151 22.33 3.53 -1.68
CA ALA A 151 21.02 3.04 -2.07
C ALA A 151 19.95 3.54 -1.10
N PHE A 152 18.77 3.84 -1.61
CA PHE A 152 17.63 4.30 -0.83
C PHE A 152 16.33 3.99 -1.56
N GLN A 153 15.23 3.98 -0.81
CA GLN A 153 13.89 3.88 -1.37
C GLN A 153 13.17 5.21 -1.20
N VAL A 154 12.36 5.58 -2.19
CA VAL A 154 11.45 6.72 -2.14
C VAL A 154 10.03 6.22 -2.09
N ASN A 155 9.28 6.66 -1.08
CA ASN A 155 7.93 6.19 -0.77
C ASN A 155 6.96 7.39 -0.73
N PRO A 156 5.71 7.26 -1.23
CA PRO A 156 4.73 8.34 -1.29
C PRO A 156 3.93 8.55 0.01
N PHE A 157 4.22 7.81 1.08
CA PHE A 157 3.42 7.81 2.30
C PHE A 157 4.14 8.51 3.47
N ALA A 158 4.75 9.69 3.21
CA ALA A 158 5.30 10.52 4.28
C ALA A 158 4.22 10.95 5.29
N PRO A 159 4.58 11.30 6.54
CA PRO A 159 3.62 11.79 7.52
C PRO A 159 2.71 12.89 6.95
N GLY A 160 1.41 12.74 7.12
CA GLY A 160 0.42 13.66 6.56
C GLY A 160 -0.07 13.33 5.14
N TRP A 161 0.40 12.28 4.50
CA TRP A 161 0.02 11.90 3.14
C TRP A 161 -1.50 11.78 2.91
N LYS A 162 -2.26 11.43 3.97
CA LYS A 162 -3.74 11.38 3.89
C LYS A 162 -4.40 12.74 3.64
N SER A 163 -3.73 13.84 3.98
CA SER A 163 -4.31 15.17 3.81
C SER A 163 -4.53 15.55 2.34
N VAL A 164 -3.81 14.90 1.41
CA VAL A 164 -4.02 15.05 -0.04
C VAL A 164 -5.16 14.19 -0.56
N CYS A 165 -5.66 13.26 0.26
CA CYS A 165 -6.74 12.36 -0.06
C CYS A 165 -8.03 12.91 0.55
N ASN A 166 -8.69 13.83 -0.13
CA ASN A 166 -10.03 14.28 0.26
C ASN A 166 -11.10 13.44 -0.47
N SER A 167 -12.36 13.59 -0.04
CA SER A 167 -13.50 12.85 -0.58
C SER A 167 -13.77 13.05 -2.08
N THR A 168 -13.11 14.01 -2.72
CA THR A 168 -13.29 14.37 -4.12
C THR A 168 -12.12 14.01 -5.02
N ALA A 169 -10.94 13.66 -4.44
CA ALA A 169 -9.75 13.28 -5.19
C ALA A 169 -9.51 11.77 -5.06
N ASP A 170 -9.23 11.11 -6.18
CA ASP A 170 -8.73 9.76 -6.16
C ASP A 170 -7.34 9.76 -5.51
N CYS A 171 -7.28 9.17 -4.31
CA CYS A 171 -6.08 9.12 -3.49
C CYS A 171 -4.95 8.34 -4.16
N GLU A 172 -5.29 7.34 -4.97
CA GLU A 172 -4.35 6.51 -5.71
C GLU A 172 -3.67 7.30 -6.82
N ASP A 173 -4.44 7.98 -7.62
CA ASP A 173 -3.91 8.83 -8.68
C ASP A 173 -3.00 9.93 -8.11
N THR A 174 -3.40 10.54 -7.00
CA THR A 174 -2.61 11.61 -6.36
C THR A 174 -1.29 11.10 -5.80
N THR A 175 -1.28 9.97 -5.07
CA THR A 175 -0.05 9.39 -4.51
C THR A 175 0.88 8.92 -5.62
N ASN A 176 0.37 8.25 -6.64
CA ASN A 176 1.15 7.80 -7.80
C ASN A 176 1.72 8.97 -8.62
N TYR A 177 0.96 10.04 -8.78
CA TYR A 177 1.44 11.26 -9.42
C TYR A 177 2.56 11.94 -8.63
N ASN A 178 2.43 12.04 -7.32
CA ASN A 178 3.43 12.66 -6.46
C ASN A 178 4.75 11.88 -6.45
N ILE A 179 4.68 10.54 -6.39
CA ILE A 179 5.89 9.71 -6.41
C ILE A 179 6.61 9.76 -7.77
N LEU A 180 5.87 9.86 -8.86
CA LEU A 180 6.46 10.08 -10.19
C LEU A 180 7.20 11.41 -10.26
N LYS A 181 6.60 12.50 -9.76
CA LYS A 181 7.27 13.80 -9.65
C LYS A 181 8.51 13.76 -8.74
N ALA A 182 8.42 13.05 -7.61
CA ALA A 182 9.55 12.89 -6.71
C ALA A 182 10.73 12.19 -7.42
N ARG A 183 10.45 11.11 -8.18
CA ARG A 183 11.44 10.44 -9.02
C ARG A 183 12.10 11.41 -9.97
N ASP A 184 11.32 12.17 -10.75
CA ASP A 184 11.83 13.08 -11.77
C ASP A 184 12.71 14.18 -11.16
N ARG A 185 12.30 14.77 -10.02
CA ARG A 185 13.11 15.77 -9.29
C ARG A 185 14.44 15.20 -8.80
N ILE A 186 14.44 13.97 -8.28
CA ILE A 186 15.66 13.32 -7.80
C ILE A 186 16.57 12.97 -9.01
N GLU A 187 16.02 12.49 -10.10
CA GLU A 187 16.78 12.18 -11.31
C GLU A 187 17.41 13.46 -11.89
N GLU A 188 16.67 14.54 -11.99
CA GLU A 188 17.16 15.84 -12.42
C GLU A 188 18.25 16.38 -11.47
N PHE A 189 18.05 16.24 -10.16
CA PHE A 189 19.07 16.60 -9.16
C PHE A 189 20.38 15.89 -9.45
N PHE A 190 20.41 14.60 -9.67
CA PHE A 190 21.66 13.87 -9.96
C PHE A 190 22.22 14.16 -11.36
N ARG A 191 21.39 14.43 -12.36
CA ARG A 191 21.85 14.82 -13.69
C ARG A 191 22.47 16.21 -13.73
N SER A 192 21.86 17.17 -13.07
CA SER A 192 22.30 18.58 -13.11
C SER A 192 23.40 18.90 -12.11
N GLN A 193 23.58 18.07 -11.08
CA GLN A 193 24.35 18.39 -9.89
C GLN A 193 25.73 17.73 -9.80
N ALA A 194 26.18 16.99 -10.82
CA ALA A 194 27.59 16.60 -10.91
C ALA A 194 28.52 17.82 -10.69
N TYR A 195 28.06 19.02 -11.08
CA TYR A 195 28.77 20.29 -10.87
C TYR A 195 28.47 20.96 -9.51
N ILE A 196 27.24 20.93 -9.00
CA ILE A 196 26.84 21.65 -7.77
C ILE A 196 27.24 20.88 -6.50
N LEU A 197 27.22 19.55 -6.51
CA LEU A 197 27.81 18.75 -5.45
C LEU A 197 29.29 19.09 -5.28
N TYR A 198 30.02 19.29 -6.36
CA TYR A 198 31.40 19.76 -6.35
C TYR A 198 31.54 21.14 -5.66
N HIS A 199 30.69 22.11 -5.96
CA HIS A 199 30.77 23.46 -5.40
C HIS A 199 30.22 23.60 -3.95
N ARG A 200 29.14 22.93 -3.60
CA ARG A 200 28.55 22.98 -2.24
C ARG A 200 29.35 22.19 -1.21
N PHE A 201 29.95 21.08 -1.62
CA PHE A 201 30.75 20.23 -0.72
C PHE A 201 32.24 20.56 -0.69
N ASN A 202 32.74 21.36 -1.63
CA ASN A 202 34.17 21.59 -1.82
C ASN A 202 34.86 22.28 -0.62
N LYS A 203 34.13 22.93 0.28
CA LYS A 203 34.70 23.58 1.47
C LYS A 203 34.71 22.71 2.74
N THR A 204 33.94 21.64 2.77
CA THR A 204 33.71 20.81 3.98
C THR A 204 33.98 19.33 3.81
N ILE A 205 33.95 18.80 2.59
CA ILE A 205 34.11 17.37 2.29
C ILE A 205 35.20 17.23 1.21
N PRO A 206 36.37 16.67 1.54
CA PRO A 206 37.42 16.52 0.54
C PRO A 206 37.07 15.47 -0.50
N ALA A 207 37.13 15.89 -1.78
CA ALA A 207 37.26 15.06 -2.98
C ALA A 207 36.31 13.85 -3.08
N MET A 208 35.01 14.11 -2.96
CA MET A 208 33.98 13.14 -3.35
C MET A 208 33.35 13.59 -4.66
N HIS A 209 33.40 12.73 -5.67
CA HIS A 209 32.88 13.04 -7.00
C HIS A 209 31.74 12.08 -7.34
N PHE A 210 30.66 12.63 -7.83
CA PHE A 210 29.60 11.84 -8.44
C PHE A 210 30.16 11.08 -9.63
N VAL A 211 29.82 9.81 -9.74
CA VAL A 211 30.17 8.99 -10.89
C VAL A 211 29.09 9.19 -11.95
N ASP A 212 29.46 9.82 -13.06
CA ASP A 212 28.54 10.09 -14.17
C ASP A 212 27.82 8.81 -14.62
N HIS A 213 26.53 8.94 -14.93
CA HIS A 213 25.67 7.84 -15.36
C HIS A 213 25.50 6.69 -14.34
N SER A 214 25.88 6.90 -13.07
CA SER A 214 25.73 5.89 -12.02
C SER A 214 24.33 5.86 -11.37
N PHE A 215 23.50 6.88 -11.61
CA PHE A 215 22.16 6.93 -11.06
C PHE A 215 21.29 5.84 -11.69
N GLN A 216 20.73 5.01 -10.83
CA GLN A 216 19.81 3.94 -11.20
C GLN A 216 18.50 4.12 -10.48
N VAL A 217 17.39 3.84 -11.17
CA VAL A 217 16.04 3.91 -10.63
C VAL A 217 15.25 2.70 -11.09
N VAL A 218 14.61 2.03 -10.15
CA VAL A 218 13.74 0.87 -10.38
C VAL A 218 12.41 1.09 -9.68
N ARG A 219 11.31 1.01 -10.43
CA ARG A 219 9.96 1.02 -9.84
C ARG A 219 9.70 -0.27 -9.10
N VAL A 220 9.14 -0.15 -7.92
CA VAL A 220 8.71 -1.26 -7.07
C VAL A 220 7.24 -1.05 -6.71
N ASP A 221 6.44 -2.09 -6.87
CA ASP A 221 5.07 -2.07 -6.41
C ASP A 221 5.04 -2.28 -4.88
N ASN A 222 4.29 -1.43 -4.19
CA ASN A 222 4.20 -1.38 -2.74
C ASN A 222 2.74 -1.31 -2.29
N CYS A 223 2.47 -1.77 -1.08
CA CYS A 223 1.15 -1.62 -0.47
C CYS A 223 1.16 -0.41 0.47
N ARG A 224 0.10 0.41 0.39
CA ARG A 224 -0.05 1.56 1.30
C ARG A 224 -0.31 1.08 2.73
N PRO A 225 -0.07 1.95 3.72
CA PRO A 225 -0.33 1.61 5.11
C PRO A 225 -1.75 1.10 5.36
N GLY A 226 -1.87 -0.01 6.08
CA GLY A 226 -3.12 -0.73 6.33
C GLY A 226 -3.45 -1.84 5.33
N PHE A 227 -2.60 -2.04 4.32
CA PHE A 227 -2.70 -3.10 3.32
C PHE A 227 -1.41 -3.90 3.24
N GLY A 228 -1.50 -5.15 2.84
CA GLY A 228 -0.36 -6.03 2.57
C GLY A 228 -0.53 -6.78 1.27
N LYS A 229 0.53 -7.37 0.76
CA LYS A 229 0.47 -8.22 -0.45
C LYS A 229 -0.55 -9.33 -0.28
N ASN A 230 -1.24 -9.62 -1.38
CA ASN A 230 -2.21 -10.71 -1.42
C ASN A 230 -1.48 -12.07 -1.33
N GLU A 231 -1.70 -12.79 -0.23
CA GLU A 231 -1.18 -14.14 0.01
C GLU A 231 -2.23 -15.21 -0.35
N GLY A 232 -3.00 -14.99 -1.42
CA GLY A 232 -4.03 -15.93 -1.91
C GLY A 232 -5.45 -15.64 -1.42
N LEU A 233 -5.69 -14.54 -0.70
CA LEU A 233 -7.03 -14.15 -0.25
C LEU A 233 -7.92 -13.66 -1.40
N HIS A 234 -7.34 -13.06 -2.42
CA HIS A 234 -8.05 -12.56 -3.59
C HIS A 234 -7.64 -13.34 -4.84
N SER A 235 -8.51 -14.21 -5.32
CA SER A 235 -8.22 -15.12 -6.44
C SER A 235 -8.07 -14.44 -7.80
N ASN A 236 -8.71 -13.29 -8.00
CA ASN A 236 -8.75 -12.60 -9.29
C ASN A 236 -7.66 -11.54 -9.47
N CYS A 237 -6.89 -11.24 -8.43
CA CYS A 237 -5.81 -10.27 -8.48
C CYS A 237 -4.64 -10.70 -7.58
N ALA A 238 -3.73 -11.50 -8.11
CA ALA A 238 -2.58 -12.01 -7.36
C ALA A 238 -1.58 -10.92 -6.95
N SER A 239 -1.50 -9.82 -7.71
CA SER A 239 -0.59 -8.69 -7.44
C SER A 239 -1.19 -7.61 -6.54
N CYS A 240 -2.50 -7.69 -6.23
CA CYS A 240 -3.16 -6.68 -5.42
C CYS A 240 -2.69 -6.66 -3.96
N CYS A 241 -2.87 -5.52 -3.35
CA CYS A 241 -2.79 -5.33 -1.91
C CYS A 241 -4.16 -5.60 -1.27
N VAL A 242 -4.17 -6.39 -0.20
CA VAL A 242 -5.39 -6.73 0.55
C VAL A 242 -5.31 -6.07 1.93
N VAL A 243 -6.45 -5.61 2.42
CA VAL A 243 -6.55 -4.97 3.73
C VAL A 243 -6.03 -5.88 4.85
N CYS A 244 -5.25 -5.32 5.78
CA CYS A 244 -4.80 -6.07 6.96
C CYS A 244 -6.00 -6.40 7.86
N SER A 245 -6.12 -7.68 8.23
CA SER A 245 -7.19 -8.19 9.09
C SER A 245 -7.00 -7.78 10.56
N PRO A 246 -8.04 -7.82 11.41
CA PRO A 246 -7.89 -7.70 12.84
C PRO A 246 -6.80 -8.63 13.38
N GLY A 247 -6.00 -8.15 14.35
CA GLY A 247 -4.81 -8.84 14.83
C GLY A 247 -3.54 -8.55 14.00
N THR A 248 -3.65 -7.70 12.96
CA THR A 248 -2.51 -7.33 12.10
C THR A 248 -2.55 -5.85 11.72
N PHE A 249 -1.40 -5.30 11.35
CA PHE A 249 -1.25 -3.93 10.86
C PHE A 249 -0.17 -3.87 9.78
N SER A 250 -0.11 -2.79 9.03
CA SER A 250 0.98 -2.50 8.10
C SER A 250 1.32 -1.01 8.17
N ALA A 251 2.58 -0.71 8.47
CA ALA A 251 3.13 0.64 8.40
C ALA A 251 3.58 0.98 6.97
N ASP A 252 4.13 2.18 6.76
CA ASP A 252 4.52 2.68 5.44
C ASP A 252 5.73 1.96 4.81
N ILE A 253 6.51 1.27 5.62
CA ILE A 253 7.69 0.49 5.19
C ILE A 253 7.41 -1.00 5.03
N ASP A 254 6.26 -1.48 5.52
CA ASP A 254 5.92 -2.90 5.51
C ASP A 254 5.17 -3.27 4.22
N VAL A 255 5.59 -4.35 3.60
CA VAL A 255 4.94 -4.90 2.38
C VAL A 255 3.90 -5.95 2.76
N THR A 256 3.98 -6.50 3.97
CA THR A 256 3.09 -7.53 4.50
C THR A 256 2.47 -7.07 5.81
N CYS A 257 1.29 -7.60 6.13
CA CYS A 257 0.64 -7.31 7.40
C CYS A 257 1.40 -7.97 8.56
N GLN A 258 1.83 -7.17 9.53
CA GLN A 258 2.55 -7.60 10.74
C GLN A 258 1.57 -7.97 11.86
N VAL A 259 1.90 -8.98 12.66
CA VAL A 259 1.04 -9.43 13.76
C VAL A 259 1.01 -8.38 14.89
N CYS A 260 -0.18 -8.01 15.34
CA CYS A 260 -0.41 -7.16 16.50
C CYS A 260 -1.77 -7.47 17.13
N VAL A 261 -1.78 -8.22 18.22
CA VAL A 261 -3.01 -8.72 18.87
C VAL A 261 -3.92 -7.64 19.45
N SER A 262 -3.39 -6.43 19.68
CA SER A 262 -4.18 -5.27 20.16
C SER A 262 -4.97 -4.57 19.05
N VAL A 263 -4.79 -4.96 17.79
CA VAL A 263 -5.56 -4.44 16.67
C VAL A 263 -6.86 -5.21 16.52
N HIS A 264 -7.98 -4.51 16.55
CA HIS A 264 -9.33 -5.10 16.44
C HIS A 264 -10.09 -4.66 15.18
N THR A 265 -9.48 -3.83 14.32
CA THR A 265 -10.11 -3.27 13.11
C THR A 265 -9.34 -3.65 11.87
N TYR A 266 -10.03 -3.70 10.74
CA TYR A 266 -9.39 -3.84 9.44
C TYR A 266 -8.63 -2.58 9.06
N GLY A 267 -7.52 -2.74 8.32
CA GLY A 267 -6.76 -1.63 7.78
C GLY A 267 -5.96 -0.83 8.80
N ALA A 268 -5.58 -1.42 9.92
CA ALA A 268 -4.73 -0.78 10.92
C ALA A 268 -3.34 -0.47 10.35
N ARG A 269 -2.82 0.71 10.71
CA ARG A 269 -1.54 1.26 10.19
C ARG A 269 -0.46 1.30 11.24
N SER A 270 -0.78 1.04 12.48
CA SER A 270 0.14 0.98 13.61
C SER A 270 -0.36 -0.03 14.62
N CYS A 271 0.55 -0.55 15.39
CA CYS A 271 0.25 -1.34 16.59
C CYS A 271 0.15 -0.37 17.76
N PRO A 272 -1.01 -0.27 18.45
CA PRO A 272 -1.20 0.60 19.61
C PRO A 272 -0.37 0.17 20.82
#